data_c98303a056544b5d139afd4f4ba064e9
#
_entry.id   c98303a056544b5d139afd4f4ba064e9
#
_cell.length_a   1.000
_cell.length_b   1.000
_cell.length_c   1.000
_cell.angle_alpha   90.00
_cell.angle_beta   90.00
_cell.angle_gamma   90.00
#
_symmetry.space_group_name_H-M   'P 1'
#
loop_
_entity.id
_entity.type
_entity.pdbx_description
1 polymer ?
#
loop_
_entity_poly.entity_id
_entity_poly.type
_entity_poly.pdbx_seq_one_letter_code
_entity_poly.pdbx_strand_id
1 'polypeptide(L)'
;MDRRDFLKTLAVTGAVMTVQRSEAMDILAQKLTNAGGGKVDLVAVMGGEPEAMFRRAITEMGGMKQFIKPGQKVVVKPNIGWDKVPELAGNTNPKLVAEIVKQCLAAGAKEVTVFDHTCDDWQKCYKNSGIEEAAKAAGAKVMPAHLESYYKPVSLPKGVRMKSAKVHEAILNSDVWINVPILKNHGGA
;
A
#
# COMPACT_ATOMS: atom_id res chain seq x y z
N MET A 1 5.45 8.43 -25.08
CA MET A 1 4.57 9.51 -24.57
C MET A 1 5.42 10.36 -23.66
N ASP A 2 5.63 11.64 -24.02
CA ASP A 2 6.45 12.57 -23.26
C ASP A 2 5.75 12.96 -21.95
N ARG A 3 6.54 13.30 -20.90
CA ARG A 3 6.01 13.78 -19.60
C ARG A 3 5.04 14.96 -19.77
N ARG A 4 5.28 15.84 -20.75
CA ARG A 4 4.41 16.96 -21.09
C ARG A 4 3.07 16.54 -21.66
N ASP A 5 3.03 15.50 -22.46
CA ASP A 5 1.79 14.97 -23.04
C ASP A 5 0.96 14.22 -22.01
N PHE A 6 1.62 13.53 -21.07
CA PHE A 6 0.96 12.91 -19.92
C PHE A 6 0.28 13.98 -19.02
N LEU A 7 0.98 15.08 -18.73
CA LEU A 7 0.42 16.17 -17.91
C LEU A 7 -0.70 16.93 -18.63
N LYS A 8 -0.61 17.11 -19.96
CA LYS A 8 -1.69 17.70 -20.76
C LYS A 8 -2.94 16.80 -20.76
N THR A 9 -2.76 15.50 -20.88
CA THR A 9 -3.85 14.52 -20.81
C THR A 9 -4.50 14.54 -19.43
N LEU A 10 -3.72 14.66 -18.35
CA LEU A 10 -4.24 14.82 -16.99
C LEU A 10 -4.98 16.15 -16.79
N ALA A 11 -4.47 17.25 -17.37
CA ALA A 11 -5.11 18.57 -17.27
C ALA A 11 -6.44 18.62 -18.02
N VAL A 12 -6.55 17.96 -19.17
CA VAL A 12 -7.80 17.85 -19.93
C VAL A 12 -8.80 16.98 -19.18
N THR A 13 -8.37 15.89 -18.55
CA THR A 13 -9.23 15.04 -17.70
C THR A 13 -9.66 15.79 -16.42
N GLY A 14 -8.77 16.59 -15.84
CA GLY A 14 -9.07 17.41 -14.65
C GLY A 14 -10.07 18.55 -14.91
N ALA A 15 -10.02 19.16 -16.09
CA ALA A 15 -10.96 20.23 -16.48
C ALA A 15 -12.39 19.70 -16.72
N VAL A 16 -12.54 18.43 -17.06
CA VAL A 16 -13.86 17.80 -17.26
C VAL A 16 -14.51 17.40 -15.91
N MET A 17 -13.75 17.34 -14.83
CA MET A 17 -14.28 16.93 -13.51
C MET A 17 -15.09 17.99 -12.76
N THR A 18 -15.18 19.22 -13.25
CA THR A 18 -16.00 20.29 -12.67
C THR A 18 -17.41 20.35 -13.24
N VAL A 19 -17.75 19.50 -14.19
CA VAL A 19 -19.11 19.43 -14.77
C VAL A 19 -19.82 18.19 -14.22
N GLN A 20 -20.99 18.43 -13.61
CA GLN A 20 -22.00 17.47 -13.15
C GLN A 20 -21.89 16.09 -13.82
N ARG A 21 -22.11 15.02 -13.02
CA ARG A 21 -22.30 13.63 -13.50
C ARG A 21 -23.03 13.62 -14.83
N SER A 22 -22.31 13.63 -15.92
CA SER A 22 -22.87 13.57 -17.26
C SER A 22 -22.67 12.15 -17.76
N GLU A 23 -23.62 11.70 -18.59
CA GLU A 23 -23.59 10.42 -19.31
C GLU A 23 -22.24 10.13 -19.98
N ALA A 24 -21.48 11.18 -20.33
CA ALA A 24 -20.14 11.09 -20.89
C ALA A 24 -19.13 10.44 -19.93
N MET A 25 -19.23 10.64 -18.62
CA MET A 25 -18.37 9.99 -17.62
C MET A 25 -18.71 8.51 -17.45
N ASP A 26 -19.99 8.17 -17.52
CA ASP A 26 -20.43 6.76 -17.48
C ASP A 26 -20.04 6.03 -18.76
N ILE A 27 -20.13 6.68 -19.92
CA ILE A 27 -19.66 6.14 -21.21
C ILE A 27 -18.13 5.98 -21.22
N LEU A 28 -17.38 6.92 -20.64
CA LEU A 28 -15.90 6.80 -20.54
C LEU A 28 -15.51 5.71 -19.55
N ALA A 29 -16.17 5.61 -18.39
CA ALA A 29 -15.99 4.53 -17.44
C ALA A 29 -16.33 3.17 -18.07
N GLN A 30 -17.42 3.08 -18.82
CA GLN A 30 -17.85 1.87 -19.52
C GLN A 30 -16.91 1.48 -20.69
N LYS A 31 -16.34 2.47 -21.40
CA LYS A 31 -15.28 2.21 -22.40
C LYS A 31 -13.98 1.75 -21.80
N LEU A 32 -13.59 2.27 -20.63
CA LEU A 32 -12.40 1.82 -19.91
C LEU A 32 -12.56 0.43 -19.32
N THR A 33 -13.78 0.06 -18.87
CA THR A 33 -14.09 -1.30 -18.39
C THR A 33 -14.24 -2.33 -19.51
N ASN A 34 -14.58 -1.89 -20.73
CA ASN A 34 -14.74 -2.75 -21.89
C ASN A 34 -13.45 -2.92 -22.74
N ALA A 35 -12.37 -2.24 -22.38
CA ALA A 35 -11.08 -2.37 -23.04
C ALA A 35 -10.33 -3.61 -22.56
N GLY A 36 -10.82 -4.78 -22.95
CA GLY A 36 -10.10 -6.04 -22.92
C GLY A 36 -10.35 -6.88 -21.68
N GLY A 37 -10.81 -8.11 -21.84
CA GLY A 37 -10.87 -9.17 -20.83
C GLY A 37 -9.49 -9.68 -20.38
N GLY A 38 -8.52 -8.79 -20.25
CA GLY A 38 -7.18 -9.04 -19.75
C GLY A 38 -7.09 -8.78 -18.23
N LYS A 39 -6.12 -9.41 -17.59
CA LYS A 39 -5.78 -9.18 -16.20
C LYS A 39 -5.46 -7.70 -15.99
N VAL A 40 -6.09 -7.07 -15.01
CA VAL A 40 -5.83 -5.67 -14.64
C VAL A 40 -4.55 -5.61 -13.82
N ASP A 41 -3.54 -4.89 -14.32
CA ASP A 41 -2.24 -4.75 -13.65
C ASP A 41 -2.14 -3.46 -12.82
N LEU A 42 -3.00 -2.48 -13.07
CA LEU A 42 -3.04 -1.19 -12.36
C LEU A 42 -4.47 -0.70 -12.22
N VAL A 43 -4.83 -0.27 -11.01
CA VAL A 43 -6.08 0.42 -10.73
C VAL A 43 -5.79 1.74 -10.01
N ALA A 44 -6.33 2.84 -10.51
CA ALA A 44 -6.29 4.15 -9.87
C ALA A 44 -7.70 4.51 -9.37
N VAL A 45 -7.83 4.79 -8.08
CA VAL A 45 -9.09 5.21 -7.46
C VAL A 45 -8.87 6.55 -6.78
N MET A 46 -9.78 7.47 -6.99
CA MET A 46 -9.72 8.81 -6.44
C MET A 46 -11.07 9.22 -5.85
N GLY A 47 -11.02 9.94 -4.72
CA GLY A 47 -12.20 10.46 -4.02
C GLY A 47 -12.87 9.43 -3.11
N GLY A 48 -12.97 9.77 -1.84
CA GLY A 48 -13.57 8.94 -0.80
C GLY A 48 -12.61 8.56 0.32
N GLU A 49 -13.11 7.80 1.28
CA GLU A 49 -12.31 7.31 2.40
C GLU A 49 -11.27 6.28 1.93
N PRO A 50 -10.06 6.27 2.49
CA PRO A 50 -8.96 5.39 2.07
C PRO A 50 -9.32 3.91 2.01
N GLU A 51 -10.06 3.41 3.00
CA GLU A 51 -10.49 2.02 3.04
C GLU A 51 -11.52 1.68 1.95
N ALA A 52 -12.39 2.64 1.60
CA ALA A 52 -13.36 2.46 0.52
C ALA A 52 -12.68 2.45 -0.85
N MET A 53 -11.71 3.36 -1.05
CA MET A 53 -10.90 3.40 -2.26
C MET A 53 -10.11 2.09 -2.45
N PHE A 54 -9.52 1.56 -1.37
CA PHE A 54 -8.83 0.28 -1.44
C PHE A 54 -9.76 -0.88 -1.79
N ARG A 55 -10.93 -0.97 -1.13
CA ARG A 55 -11.92 -2.00 -1.47
C ARG A 55 -12.31 -1.95 -2.94
N ARG A 56 -12.53 -0.77 -3.48
CA ARG A 56 -12.84 -0.60 -4.90
C ARG A 56 -11.67 -1.08 -5.76
N ALA A 57 -10.44 -0.61 -5.50
CA ALA A 57 -9.27 -0.97 -6.27
C ALA A 57 -9.02 -2.49 -6.29
N ILE A 58 -9.04 -3.13 -5.12
CA ILE A 58 -8.76 -4.57 -5.02
C ILE A 58 -9.87 -5.42 -5.67
N THR A 59 -11.12 -4.94 -5.66
CA THR A 59 -12.23 -5.59 -6.36
C THR A 59 -12.01 -5.58 -7.86
N GLU A 60 -11.61 -4.45 -8.44
CA GLU A 60 -11.30 -4.34 -9.87
C GLU A 60 -10.10 -5.21 -10.29
N MET A 61 -9.20 -5.48 -9.35
CA MET A 61 -8.07 -6.42 -9.55
C MET A 61 -8.44 -7.90 -9.36
N GLY A 62 -9.71 -8.22 -9.15
CA GLY A 62 -10.20 -9.58 -8.95
C GLY A 62 -10.22 -10.05 -7.49
N GLY A 63 -10.04 -9.13 -6.54
CA GLY A 63 -10.08 -9.38 -5.10
C GLY A 63 -8.76 -9.86 -4.51
N MET A 64 -8.63 -9.78 -3.18
CA MET A 64 -7.41 -10.14 -2.45
C MET A 64 -7.01 -11.62 -2.63
N LYS A 65 -7.97 -12.51 -2.92
CA LYS A 65 -7.71 -13.94 -3.20
C LYS A 65 -6.89 -14.19 -4.47
N GLN A 66 -6.73 -13.19 -5.36
CA GLN A 66 -5.81 -13.28 -6.49
C GLN A 66 -4.34 -13.24 -6.03
N PHE A 67 -4.07 -12.61 -4.88
CA PHE A 67 -2.72 -12.34 -4.37
C PHE A 67 -2.36 -13.21 -3.18
N ILE A 68 -3.34 -13.70 -2.42
CA ILE A 68 -3.14 -14.45 -1.18
C ILE A 68 -3.84 -15.80 -1.29
N LYS A 69 -3.09 -16.86 -0.97
CA LYS A 69 -3.61 -18.22 -0.83
C LYS A 69 -3.85 -18.55 0.64
N PRO A 70 -4.84 -19.42 0.96
CA PRO A 70 -5.07 -19.87 2.31
C PRO A 70 -3.79 -20.43 2.95
N GLY A 71 -3.58 -20.07 4.22
CA GLY A 71 -2.43 -20.52 5.01
C GLY A 71 -1.16 -19.70 4.85
N GLN A 72 -1.08 -18.76 3.89
CA GLN A 72 0.09 -17.92 3.70
C GLN A 72 0.27 -16.89 4.82
N LYS A 73 1.52 -16.55 5.09
CA LYS A 73 1.93 -15.44 5.97
C LYS A 73 2.13 -14.19 5.11
N VAL A 74 1.53 -13.10 5.51
CA VAL A 74 1.57 -11.82 4.79
C VAL A 74 2.30 -10.78 5.61
N VAL A 75 3.18 -10.04 4.97
CA VAL A 75 3.76 -8.81 5.52
C VAL A 75 3.13 -7.61 4.83
N VAL A 76 2.63 -6.67 5.61
CA VAL A 76 2.18 -5.35 5.16
C VAL A 76 3.18 -4.32 5.66
N LYS A 77 3.83 -3.62 4.75
CA LYS A 77 4.79 -2.56 5.05
C LYS A 77 4.22 -1.18 4.67
N PRO A 78 3.55 -0.50 5.60
CA PRO A 78 3.17 0.90 5.41
C PRO A 78 4.39 1.83 5.53
N ASN A 79 4.19 3.13 5.35
CA ASN A 79 5.11 4.15 5.79
C ASN A 79 4.75 4.57 7.22
N ILE A 80 5.57 4.19 8.21
CA ILE A 80 5.50 4.64 9.61
C ILE A 80 6.81 5.36 9.94
N GLY A 81 7.18 6.35 9.13
CA GLY A 81 8.49 7.00 9.23
C GLY A 81 8.56 8.08 10.31
N TRP A 82 7.45 8.71 10.66
CA TRP A 82 7.42 9.98 11.35
C TRP A 82 6.50 9.97 12.58
N ASP A 83 6.91 10.67 13.62
CA ASP A 83 6.08 10.99 14.78
C ASP A 83 5.05 12.06 14.41
N LYS A 84 4.03 11.65 13.65
CA LYS A 84 2.96 12.51 13.13
C LYS A 84 1.62 11.82 13.24
N VAL A 85 0.60 12.61 13.58
CA VAL A 85 -0.80 12.18 13.58
C VAL A 85 -1.33 12.00 12.14
N PRO A 86 -2.38 11.19 11.92
CA PRO A 86 -2.89 10.88 10.58
C PRO A 86 -3.29 12.10 9.75
N GLU A 87 -3.78 13.15 10.39
CA GLU A 87 -4.24 14.40 9.74
C GLU A 87 -3.12 15.13 9.00
N LEU A 88 -1.86 14.92 9.41
CA LEU A 88 -0.70 15.52 8.77
C LEU A 88 -0.21 14.73 7.55
N ALA A 89 -0.82 13.60 7.25
CA ALA A 89 -0.51 12.75 6.10
C ALA A 89 1.00 12.45 5.91
N GLY A 90 1.77 12.44 7.00
CA GLY A 90 3.19 12.09 6.99
C GLY A 90 3.45 10.58 6.90
N ASN A 91 2.47 9.78 7.33
CA ASN A 91 2.48 8.32 7.35
C ASN A 91 1.32 7.76 6.52
N THR A 92 1.34 6.47 6.25
CA THR A 92 0.20 5.78 5.61
C THR A 92 -1.05 5.93 6.50
N ASN A 93 -2.21 6.08 5.89
CA ASN A 93 -3.45 6.24 6.64
C ASN A 93 -3.78 4.94 7.42
N PRO A 94 -4.05 5.01 8.75
CA PRO A 94 -4.29 3.83 9.58
C PRO A 94 -5.55 3.03 9.17
N LYS A 95 -6.61 3.69 8.67
CA LYS A 95 -7.82 3.01 8.17
C LYS A 95 -7.51 2.17 6.94
N LEU A 96 -6.64 2.66 6.05
CA LEU A 96 -6.16 1.91 4.89
C LEU A 96 -5.40 0.65 5.32
N VAL A 97 -4.48 0.78 6.28
CA VAL A 97 -3.70 -0.37 6.79
C VAL A 97 -4.63 -1.40 7.40
N ALA A 98 -5.57 -0.98 8.24
CA ALA A 98 -6.56 -1.88 8.86
C ALA A 98 -7.40 -2.62 7.81
N GLU A 99 -7.85 -1.93 6.76
CA GLU A 99 -8.63 -2.56 5.68
C GLU A 99 -7.80 -3.60 4.93
N ILE A 100 -6.55 -3.31 4.59
CA ILE A 100 -5.65 -4.26 3.95
C ILE A 100 -5.49 -5.51 4.82
N VAL A 101 -5.25 -5.35 6.13
CA VAL A 101 -5.14 -6.47 7.07
C VAL A 101 -6.39 -7.34 7.06
N LYS A 102 -7.58 -6.72 7.17
CA LYS A 102 -8.87 -7.45 7.14
C LYS A 102 -9.06 -8.22 5.85
N GLN A 103 -8.73 -7.62 4.70
CA GLN A 103 -8.83 -8.27 3.39
C GLN A 103 -7.86 -9.46 3.26
N CYS A 104 -6.64 -9.33 3.80
CA CYS A 104 -5.68 -10.44 3.84
C CYS A 104 -6.21 -11.63 4.64
N LEU A 105 -6.72 -11.37 5.85
CA LEU A 105 -7.29 -12.41 6.72
C LEU A 105 -8.53 -13.04 6.07
N ALA A 106 -9.42 -12.24 5.49
CA ALA A 106 -10.61 -12.71 4.77
C ALA A 106 -10.26 -13.54 3.51
N ALA A 107 -9.10 -13.31 2.91
CA ALA A 107 -8.58 -14.13 1.81
C ALA A 107 -8.00 -15.46 2.28
N GLY A 108 -7.84 -15.66 3.60
CA GLY A 108 -7.33 -16.89 4.19
C GLY A 108 -5.88 -16.84 4.64
N ALA A 109 -5.29 -15.64 4.76
CA ALA A 109 -3.95 -15.51 5.33
C ALA A 109 -3.92 -16.12 6.76
N LYS A 110 -2.90 -16.92 7.04
CA LYS A 110 -2.67 -17.50 8.37
C LYS A 110 -2.26 -16.45 9.39
N GLU A 111 -1.52 -15.46 8.95
CA GLU A 111 -0.96 -14.41 9.77
C GLU A 111 -0.69 -13.18 8.92
N VAL A 112 -0.97 -12.00 9.46
CA VAL A 112 -0.58 -10.72 8.86
C VAL A 112 0.32 -9.98 9.84
N THR A 113 1.50 -9.58 9.39
CA THR A 113 2.46 -8.80 10.17
C THR A 113 2.60 -7.41 9.58
N VAL A 114 2.55 -6.39 10.43
CA VAL A 114 2.76 -4.99 10.04
C VAL A 114 4.04 -4.48 10.68
N PHE A 115 4.92 -3.85 9.92
CA PHE A 115 6.11 -3.18 10.44
C PHE A 115 6.63 -2.11 9.47
N ASP A 116 7.43 -1.19 9.97
CA ASP A 116 8.28 -0.28 9.20
C ASP A 116 9.52 0.12 10.02
N HIS A 117 10.59 0.52 9.33
CA HIS A 117 11.74 1.16 9.96
C HIS A 117 11.49 2.66 10.01
N THR A 118 11.47 3.22 11.23
CA THR A 118 11.11 4.62 11.45
C THR A 118 12.31 5.56 11.31
N CYS A 119 12.05 6.82 11.00
CA CYS A 119 13.06 7.89 11.00
C CYS A 119 13.12 8.60 12.36
N ASP A 120 11.97 8.75 13.03
CA ASP A 120 11.86 9.28 14.38
C ASP A 120 11.79 8.14 15.41
N ASP A 121 11.56 8.49 16.69
CA ASP A 121 11.36 7.53 17.77
C ASP A 121 10.26 6.51 17.41
N TRP A 122 10.63 5.23 17.36
CA TRP A 122 9.75 4.19 16.84
C TRP A 122 8.46 4.03 17.64
N GLN A 123 8.51 4.17 18.98
CA GLN A 123 7.33 4.02 19.85
C GLN A 123 6.33 5.13 19.55
N LYS A 124 6.82 6.37 19.41
CA LYS A 124 5.98 7.51 19.06
C LYS A 124 5.43 7.40 17.65
N CYS A 125 6.26 7.03 16.66
CA CYS A 125 5.83 6.83 15.29
C CYS A 125 4.67 5.84 15.20
N TYR A 126 4.83 4.67 15.81
CA TYR A 126 3.82 3.60 15.77
C TYR A 126 2.52 4.01 16.48
N LYS A 127 2.63 4.63 17.67
CA LYS A 127 1.49 5.08 18.45
C LYS A 127 0.78 6.26 17.80
N ASN A 128 1.50 7.34 17.50
CA ASN A 128 0.91 8.62 17.09
C ASN A 128 0.39 8.60 15.65
N SER A 129 0.93 7.74 14.77
CA SER A 129 0.34 7.49 13.46
C SER A 129 -1.01 6.75 13.51
N GLY A 130 -1.38 6.17 14.65
CA GLY A 130 -2.56 5.33 14.81
C GLY A 130 -2.47 3.97 14.09
N ILE A 131 -1.37 3.69 13.40
CA ILE A 131 -1.23 2.47 12.59
C ILE A 131 -1.13 1.24 13.49
N GLU A 132 -0.39 1.33 14.60
CA GLU A 132 -0.26 0.19 15.53
C GLU A 132 -1.60 -0.25 16.06
N GLU A 133 -2.41 0.68 16.58
CA GLU A 133 -3.73 0.41 17.11
C GLU A 133 -4.65 -0.17 16.03
N ALA A 134 -4.72 0.49 14.88
CA ALA A 134 -5.58 0.09 13.77
C ALA A 134 -5.22 -1.31 13.22
N ALA A 135 -3.93 -1.61 13.08
CA ALA A 135 -3.45 -2.91 12.62
C ALA A 135 -3.76 -4.03 13.62
N LYS A 136 -3.49 -3.80 14.92
CA LYS A 136 -3.82 -4.77 16.00
C LYS A 136 -5.33 -5.01 16.09
N ALA A 137 -6.14 -3.97 16.04
CA ALA A 137 -7.60 -4.10 16.04
C ALA A 137 -8.14 -4.85 14.80
N ALA A 138 -7.43 -4.79 13.68
CA ALA A 138 -7.75 -5.55 12.47
C ALA A 138 -7.26 -7.01 12.52
N GLY A 139 -6.49 -7.42 13.53
CA GLY A 139 -6.00 -8.78 13.72
C GLY A 139 -4.55 -9.03 13.29
N ALA A 140 -3.78 -7.99 12.98
CA ALA A 140 -2.37 -8.14 12.64
C ALA A 140 -1.47 -8.21 13.88
N LYS A 141 -0.32 -8.87 13.71
CA LYS A 141 0.84 -8.67 14.56
C LYS A 141 1.56 -7.39 14.15
N VAL A 142 2.00 -6.60 15.11
CA VAL A 142 2.83 -5.43 14.85
C VAL A 142 4.22 -5.70 15.41
N MET A 143 5.24 -5.56 14.56
CA MET A 143 6.63 -5.81 14.92
C MET A 143 7.44 -4.51 14.90
N PRO A 144 8.38 -4.34 15.83
CA PRO A 144 9.34 -3.24 15.77
C PRO A 144 10.42 -3.54 14.71
N ALA A 145 11.11 -2.49 14.23
CA ALA A 145 12.19 -2.63 13.26
C ALA A 145 13.40 -1.71 13.54
N HIS A 146 13.49 -1.16 14.75
CA HIS A 146 14.50 -0.17 15.13
C HIS A 146 15.86 -0.78 15.50
N LEU A 147 15.93 -2.08 15.83
CA LEU A 147 17.16 -2.76 16.19
C LEU A 147 17.71 -3.59 15.03
N GLU A 148 19.01 -3.56 14.88
CA GLU A 148 19.72 -4.36 13.86
C GLU A 148 19.50 -5.88 14.01
N SER A 149 19.24 -6.34 15.24
CA SER A 149 18.97 -7.77 15.52
C SER A 149 17.75 -8.34 14.79
N TYR A 150 16.81 -7.50 14.36
CA TYR A 150 15.67 -7.92 13.54
C TYR A 150 16.04 -8.19 12.08
N TYR A 151 17.23 -7.78 11.65
CA TYR A 151 17.67 -7.91 10.26
C TYR A 151 18.65 -9.07 10.11
N LYS A 152 18.42 -9.91 9.14
CA LYS A 152 19.27 -11.08 8.83
C LYS A 152 20.04 -10.85 7.53
N PRO A 153 21.30 -11.28 7.46
CA PRO A 153 22.08 -11.18 6.23
C PRO A 153 21.49 -12.09 5.15
N VAL A 154 21.41 -11.56 3.94
CA VAL A 154 21.01 -12.30 2.73
C VAL A 154 22.08 -12.15 1.66
N SER A 155 22.35 -13.23 0.94
CA SER A 155 23.27 -13.22 -0.20
C SER A 155 22.53 -12.77 -1.46
N LEU A 156 23.18 -11.92 -2.26
CA LEU A 156 22.67 -11.41 -3.53
C LEU A 156 23.65 -11.81 -4.66
N PRO A 157 23.75 -13.09 -5.03
CA PRO A 157 24.76 -13.58 -5.96
C PRO A 157 24.67 -12.93 -7.35
N LYS A 158 23.47 -12.56 -7.78
CA LYS A 158 23.22 -11.87 -9.06
C LYS A 158 23.35 -10.35 -8.97
N GLY A 159 23.52 -9.78 -7.77
CA GLY A 159 23.69 -8.34 -7.60
C GLY A 159 24.99 -7.85 -8.27
N VAL A 160 24.93 -6.74 -8.99
CA VAL A 160 26.12 -6.18 -9.65
C VAL A 160 26.99 -5.44 -8.64
N ARG A 161 26.43 -4.46 -7.95
CA ARG A 161 27.14 -3.62 -6.97
C ARG A 161 27.01 -4.14 -5.54
N MET A 162 25.86 -4.70 -5.18
CA MET A 162 25.57 -5.21 -3.85
C MET A 162 25.55 -6.74 -3.86
N LYS A 163 26.43 -7.37 -3.09
CA LYS A 163 26.56 -8.83 -3.00
C LYS A 163 25.87 -9.42 -1.77
N SER A 164 25.55 -8.58 -0.78
CA SER A 164 24.81 -8.95 0.42
C SER A 164 23.95 -7.77 0.87
N ALA A 165 22.88 -8.07 1.59
CA ALA A 165 22.03 -7.07 2.25
C ALA A 165 21.58 -7.62 3.60
N LYS A 166 21.05 -6.76 4.46
CA LYS A 166 20.32 -7.16 5.67
C LYS A 166 18.85 -6.91 5.44
N VAL A 167 18.02 -7.92 5.61
CA VAL A 167 16.57 -7.88 5.41
C VAL A 167 15.86 -8.21 6.71
N HIS A 168 14.83 -7.45 7.04
CA HIS A 168 14.04 -7.67 8.25
C HIS A 168 13.41 -9.07 8.23
N GLU A 169 13.48 -9.77 9.36
CA GLU A 169 13.02 -11.17 9.48
C GLU A 169 11.54 -11.36 9.15
N ALA A 170 10.68 -10.35 9.37
CA ALA A 170 9.28 -10.42 8.97
C ALA A 170 9.10 -10.61 7.46
N ILE A 171 9.96 -9.99 6.63
CA ILE A 171 9.95 -10.19 5.18
C ILE A 171 10.42 -11.60 4.83
N LEU A 172 11.53 -12.04 5.44
CA LEU A 172 12.12 -13.35 5.15
C LEU A 172 11.19 -14.52 5.55
N ASN A 173 10.34 -14.29 6.56
CA ASN A 173 9.39 -15.29 7.08
C ASN A 173 7.99 -15.17 6.47
N SER A 174 7.80 -14.33 5.45
CA SER A 174 6.51 -14.13 4.78
C SER A 174 6.47 -14.79 3.40
N ASP A 175 5.29 -15.19 2.98
CA ASP A 175 5.02 -15.71 1.64
C ASP A 175 4.59 -14.60 0.67
N VAL A 176 3.98 -13.54 1.22
CA VAL A 176 3.48 -12.39 0.45
C VAL A 176 3.88 -11.09 1.13
N TRP A 177 4.34 -10.16 0.32
CA TRP A 177 4.70 -8.82 0.77
C TRP A 177 3.84 -7.75 0.08
N ILE A 178 3.15 -6.93 0.88
CA ILE A 178 2.33 -5.80 0.42
C ILE A 178 3.00 -4.50 0.87
N ASN A 179 3.53 -3.75 -0.07
CA ASN A 179 4.10 -2.44 0.19
C ASN A 179 3.02 -1.36 0.06
N VAL A 180 2.85 -0.54 1.10
CA VAL A 180 1.78 0.48 1.18
C VAL A 180 2.40 1.86 1.45
N PRO A 181 3.15 2.41 0.50
CA PRO A 181 3.76 3.73 0.65
C PRO A 181 2.70 4.82 0.65
N ILE A 182 3.09 6.00 1.12
CA ILE A 182 2.30 7.22 0.96
C ILE A 182 2.89 8.08 -0.15
N LEU A 183 2.04 8.58 -1.04
CA LEU A 183 2.44 9.55 -2.06
C LEU A 183 2.57 10.94 -1.41
N LYS A 184 3.81 11.38 -1.23
CA LYS A 184 4.13 12.68 -0.61
C LYS A 184 5.41 13.27 -1.19
N ASN A 185 5.65 14.55 -0.96
CA ASN A 185 6.96 15.15 -1.21
C ASN A 185 7.99 14.57 -0.23
N HIS A 186 9.20 14.30 -0.71
CA HIS A 186 10.30 13.77 0.08
C HIS A 186 11.60 14.48 -0.28
N GLY A 187 12.22 15.13 0.71
CA GLY A 187 13.43 15.93 0.50
C GLY A 187 14.70 15.12 0.18
N GLY A 188 14.66 13.79 0.30
CA GLY A 188 15.78 12.89 0.02
C GLY A 188 15.62 12.03 -1.23
N ALA A 189 14.62 12.31 -2.06
CA ALA A 189 14.33 11.55 -3.28
C ALA A 189 14.35 12.43 -4.52
#